data_39d0e297d83db4090967ee79570d1ad3
#
_entry.id   39d0e297d83db4090967ee79570d1ad3
#
_cell.length_a   1.000
_cell.length_b   1.000
_cell.length_c   1.000
_cell.angle_alpha   90.00
_cell.angle_beta   90.00
_cell.angle_gamma   90.00
#
_symmetry.space_group_name_H-M   'P 1'
#
loop_
_entity.id
_entity.type
_entity.pdbx_description
1 polymer ?
#
loop_
_entity_poly.entity_id
_entity_poly.type
_entity_poly.pdbx_seq_one_letter_code
_entity_poly.pdbx_strand_id
1 'polypeptide(L)'
;MKYNYSVIHEELLRWYARHGRRDLPWRRTRDPYRIYISEMMLQQTQVKTVLERFYFPFLERFPTLQSVADAELEEVLHAWQGLGYYRRARYIHAAARLAAPELPTDPDELVKLPGIGKSTAHAVAAFATHAPVPILDANVRRILHRFFAQKKATEKELWRLAEELLDRQNPYDYNQAMMDIGATVCLPKAPRCDACPLRSECRGKEAPLLYPQKRAKKSRPVRRTRYLLIEQGSKILMKKREAEMLGGLWELPVVDEIPETAEKLFEIVHDYSHFRRVAEVWRCETSEGVAGEWLDADTLHEVPVSSLERKIFARLFEADAD
;
A
#
# COMPACT_ATOMS: atom_id res chain seq x y z
N MET A 1 28.47 26.23 1.91
CA MET A 1 29.21 25.07 1.37
C MET A 1 28.42 24.49 0.23
N LYS A 2 29.06 24.27 -0.91
CA LYS A 2 28.49 23.55 -2.04
C LYS A 2 28.68 22.05 -1.78
N TYR A 3 27.69 21.22 -2.09
CA TYR A 3 27.79 19.76 -2.02
C TYR A 3 28.71 19.25 -3.12
N ASN A 4 29.49 18.21 -2.81
CA ASN A 4 30.25 17.48 -3.83
C ASN A 4 29.43 16.27 -4.29
N TYR A 5 28.54 16.50 -5.25
CA TYR A 5 27.61 15.45 -5.74
C TYR A 5 28.34 14.26 -6.36
N SER A 6 29.49 14.46 -7.00
CA SER A 6 30.26 13.36 -7.57
C SER A 6 30.72 12.35 -6.51
N VAL A 7 31.26 12.84 -5.40
CA VAL A 7 31.67 11.99 -4.26
C VAL A 7 30.47 11.30 -3.63
N ILE A 8 29.34 12.03 -3.46
CA ILE A 8 28.12 11.47 -2.91
C ILE A 8 27.63 10.30 -3.77
N HIS A 9 27.56 10.46 -5.10
CA HIS A 9 27.12 9.44 -6.02
C HIS A 9 28.05 8.22 -6.00
N GLU A 10 29.35 8.43 -6.02
CA GLU A 10 30.33 7.35 -5.95
C GLU A 10 30.23 6.52 -4.67
N GLU A 11 30.17 7.18 -3.51
CA GLU A 11 30.00 6.50 -2.21
C GLU A 11 28.68 5.74 -2.12
N LEU A 12 27.59 6.33 -2.62
CA LEU A 12 26.27 5.74 -2.67
C LEU A 12 26.24 4.48 -3.54
N LEU A 13 26.75 4.55 -4.75
CA LEU A 13 26.79 3.43 -5.69
C LEU A 13 27.71 2.31 -5.20
N ARG A 14 28.87 2.67 -4.62
CA ARG A 14 29.78 1.68 -3.98
C ARG A 14 29.11 0.95 -2.83
N TRP A 15 28.35 1.67 -2.00
CA TRP A 15 27.56 1.08 -0.92
C TRP A 15 26.46 0.15 -1.48
N TYR A 16 25.73 0.61 -2.50
CA TYR A 16 24.67 -0.17 -3.13
C TYR A 16 25.19 -1.45 -3.77
N ALA A 17 26.36 -1.41 -4.38
CA ALA A 17 27.00 -2.58 -4.95
C ALA A 17 27.24 -3.71 -3.92
N ARG A 18 27.51 -3.33 -2.65
CA ARG A 18 27.83 -4.28 -1.57
C ARG A 18 26.63 -4.66 -0.71
N HIS A 19 25.66 -3.77 -0.55
CA HIS A 19 24.58 -3.89 0.44
C HIS A 19 23.17 -3.79 -0.18
N GLY A 20 23.06 -3.53 -1.47
CA GLY A 20 21.78 -3.41 -2.15
C GLY A 20 21.01 -4.73 -2.20
N ARG A 21 19.69 -4.67 -2.01
CA ARG A 21 18.78 -5.82 -2.06
C ARG A 21 18.45 -6.22 -3.50
N ARG A 22 19.48 -6.58 -4.28
CA ARG A 22 19.38 -6.84 -5.72
C ARG A 22 18.63 -8.13 -6.08
N ASP A 23 18.42 -9.00 -5.12
CA ASP A 23 17.74 -10.29 -5.23
C ASP A 23 16.22 -10.20 -5.28
N LEU A 24 15.65 -9.03 -4.98
CA LEU A 24 14.21 -8.83 -5.06
C LEU A 24 13.69 -9.04 -6.50
N PRO A 25 12.61 -9.83 -6.71
CA PRO A 25 12.17 -10.25 -8.05
C PRO A 25 11.83 -9.08 -8.97
N TRP A 26 11.21 -8.03 -8.44
CA TRP A 26 10.91 -6.81 -9.21
C TRP A 26 12.12 -5.94 -9.55
N ARG A 27 13.32 -6.25 -9.01
CA ARG A 27 14.60 -5.64 -9.39
C ARG A 27 15.36 -6.43 -10.47
N ARG A 28 14.89 -7.65 -10.76
CA ARG A 28 15.46 -8.54 -11.78
C ARG A 28 14.68 -8.50 -13.10
N THR A 29 13.71 -7.62 -13.22
CA THR A 29 12.90 -7.44 -14.43
C THR A 29 12.95 -6.01 -14.91
N ARG A 30 12.68 -5.82 -16.21
CA ARG A 30 12.44 -4.52 -16.85
C ARG A 30 11.00 -4.37 -17.32
N ASP A 31 10.17 -5.36 -17.08
CA ASP A 31 8.76 -5.34 -17.42
C ASP A 31 8.04 -4.25 -16.60
N PRO A 32 7.50 -3.20 -17.27
CA PRO A 32 6.83 -2.08 -16.58
C PRO A 32 5.64 -2.54 -15.74
N TYR A 33 4.89 -3.55 -16.21
CA TYR A 33 3.75 -4.10 -15.50
C TYR A 33 4.19 -4.75 -14.17
N ARG A 34 5.19 -5.62 -14.20
CA ARG A 34 5.70 -6.29 -13.00
C ARG A 34 6.28 -5.32 -11.98
N ILE A 35 6.97 -4.28 -12.46
CA ILE A 35 7.48 -3.18 -11.63
C ILE A 35 6.31 -2.42 -11.01
N TYR A 36 5.32 -2.03 -11.82
CA TYR A 36 4.13 -1.31 -11.35
C TYR A 36 3.38 -2.07 -10.26
N ILE A 37 3.14 -3.37 -10.45
CA ILE A 37 2.47 -4.20 -9.43
C ILE A 37 3.27 -4.20 -8.12
N SER A 38 4.59 -4.35 -8.18
CA SER A 38 5.43 -4.31 -6.97
C SER A 38 5.37 -2.95 -6.27
N GLU A 39 5.44 -1.84 -7.02
CA GLU A 39 5.35 -0.48 -6.47
C GLU A 39 4.00 -0.25 -5.77
N MET A 40 2.91 -0.71 -6.39
CA MET A 40 1.58 -0.60 -5.79
C MET A 40 1.43 -1.47 -4.54
N MET A 41 2.00 -2.68 -4.52
CA MET A 41 1.96 -3.57 -3.35
C MET A 41 2.80 -3.04 -2.19
N LEU A 42 3.95 -2.43 -2.48
CA LEU A 42 4.90 -1.93 -1.47
C LEU A 42 4.46 -0.63 -0.79
N GLN A 43 3.44 0.07 -1.32
CA GLN A 43 2.89 1.24 -0.64
C GLN A 43 2.34 0.84 0.74
N GLN A 44 2.99 1.32 1.82
CA GLN A 44 2.62 1.07 3.22
C GLN A 44 2.60 -0.42 3.62
N THR A 45 3.25 -1.30 2.85
CA THR A 45 3.36 -2.73 3.12
C THR A 45 4.83 -3.15 3.17
N GLN A 46 5.17 -4.06 4.07
CA GLN A 46 6.55 -4.53 4.22
C GLN A 46 6.95 -5.43 3.04
N VAL A 47 8.21 -5.31 2.60
CA VAL A 47 8.80 -6.12 1.53
C VAL A 47 8.61 -7.62 1.78
N LYS A 48 8.87 -8.08 3.00
CA LYS A 48 8.70 -9.50 3.37
C LYS A 48 7.29 -10.00 3.10
N THR A 49 6.28 -9.25 3.55
CA THR A 49 4.86 -9.62 3.35
C THR A 49 4.49 -9.69 1.86
N VAL A 50 4.94 -8.71 1.07
CA VAL A 50 4.67 -8.68 -0.38
C VAL A 50 5.33 -9.87 -1.07
N LEU A 51 6.61 -10.12 -0.76
CA LEU A 51 7.40 -11.17 -1.39
C LEU A 51 6.86 -12.58 -1.08
N GLU A 52 6.54 -12.85 0.20
CA GLU A 52 6.16 -14.18 0.66
C GLU A 52 4.71 -14.57 0.32
N ARG A 53 3.80 -13.57 0.14
CA ARG A 53 2.37 -13.87 0.13
C ARG A 53 1.59 -13.33 -1.06
N PHE A 54 2.09 -12.28 -1.75
CA PHE A 54 1.22 -11.55 -2.69
C PHE A 54 1.78 -11.42 -4.10
N TYR A 55 3.07 -11.11 -4.25
CA TYR A 55 3.63 -10.75 -5.55
C TYR A 55 3.52 -11.89 -6.58
N PHE A 56 3.98 -13.07 -6.24
CA PHE A 56 3.93 -14.21 -7.15
C PHE A 56 2.52 -14.72 -7.38
N PRO A 57 1.69 -14.97 -6.35
CA PRO A 57 0.30 -15.41 -6.57
C PRO A 57 -0.52 -14.44 -7.43
N PHE A 58 -0.31 -13.13 -7.26
CA PHE A 58 -0.97 -12.14 -8.09
C PHE A 58 -0.53 -12.22 -9.55
N LEU A 59 0.77 -12.35 -9.82
CA LEU A 59 1.31 -12.46 -11.17
C LEU A 59 1.02 -13.83 -11.84
N GLU A 60 0.81 -14.88 -11.09
CA GLU A 60 0.32 -16.16 -11.59
C GLU A 60 -1.12 -16.02 -12.09
N ARG A 61 -1.98 -15.38 -11.31
CA ARG A 61 -3.38 -15.16 -11.69
C ARG A 61 -3.53 -14.14 -12.81
N PHE A 62 -2.72 -13.08 -12.76
CA PHE A 62 -2.72 -11.98 -13.74
C PHE A 62 -1.31 -11.78 -14.31
N PRO A 63 -0.92 -12.61 -15.30
CA PRO A 63 0.45 -12.58 -15.82
C PRO A 63 0.79 -11.33 -16.65
N THR A 64 -0.22 -10.63 -17.16
CA THR A 64 -0.10 -9.44 -18.02
C THR A 64 -1.04 -8.32 -17.58
N LEU A 65 -0.77 -7.09 -18.05
CA LEU A 65 -1.69 -5.96 -17.84
C LEU A 65 -3.07 -6.25 -18.47
N GLN A 66 -3.07 -6.91 -19.64
CA GLN A 66 -4.32 -7.30 -20.32
C GLN A 66 -5.16 -8.23 -19.45
N SER A 67 -4.56 -9.24 -18.81
CA SER A 67 -5.30 -10.16 -17.94
C SER A 67 -5.95 -9.48 -16.74
N VAL A 68 -5.35 -8.37 -16.25
CA VAL A 68 -6.00 -7.52 -15.22
C VAL A 68 -7.15 -6.71 -15.81
N ALA A 69 -6.99 -6.20 -17.04
CA ALA A 69 -8.01 -5.39 -17.70
C ALA A 69 -9.27 -6.20 -18.05
N ASP A 70 -9.08 -7.47 -18.42
CA ASP A 70 -10.15 -8.39 -18.81
C ASP A 70 -10.87 -9.03 -17.61
N ALA A 71 -10.25 -9.02 -16.44
CA ALA A 71 -10.81 -9.57 -15.23
C ALA A 71 -11.95 -8.72 -14.68
N GLU A 72 -12.88 -9.34 -13.95
CA GLU A 72 -13.82 -8.61 -13.13
C GLU A 72 -13.10 -7.96 -11.92
N LEU A 73 -13.57 -6.78 -11.52
CA LEU A 73 -12.98 -6.08 -10.37
C LEU A 73 -12.92 -6.94 -9.11
N GLU A 74 -13.93 -7.79 -8.91
CA GLU A 74 -14.04 -8.68 -7.77
C GLU A 74 -12.92 -9.71 -7.71
N GLU A 75 -12.50 -10.24 -8.85
CA GLU A 75 -11.37 -11.17 -8.96
C GLU A 75 -10.05 -10.50 -8.56
N VAL A 76 -9.84 -9.24 -8.99
CA VAL A 76 -8.65 -8.47 -8.64
C VAL A 76 -8.65 -8.12 -7.14
N LEU A 77 -9.81 -7.78 -6.57
CA LEU A 77 -9.96 -7.54 -5.13
C LEU A 77 -9.73 -8.80 -4.32
N HIS A 78 -10.19 -9.95 -4.79
CA HIS A 78 -9.97 -11.26 -4.16
C HIS A 78 -8.46 -11.60 -4.13
N ALA A 79 -7.77 -11.49 -5.26
CA ALA A 79 -6.31 -11.71 -5.32
C ALA A 79 -5.50 -10.74 -4.45
N TRP A 80 -6.08 -9.58 -4.10
CA TRP A 80 -5.48 -8.57 -3.22
C TRP A 80 -5.81 -8.79 -1.74
N GLN A 81 -6.67 -9.76 -1.44
CA GLN A 81 -7.23 -9.94 -0.10
C GLN A 81 -6.15 -10.21 0.96
N GLY A 82 -6.16 -9.38 2.00
CA GLY A 82 -5.20 -9.46 3.10
C GLY A 82 -4.01 -8.50 2.98
N LEU A 83 -3.75 -7.91 1.81
CA LEU A 83 -2.70 -6.90 1.64
C LEU A 83 -3.11 -5.53 2.23
N GLY A 84 -4.41 -5.28 2.31
CA GLY A 84 -4.97 -4.02 2.79
C GLY A 84 -4.92 -2.90 1.75
N TYR A 85 -5.52 -1.74 2.12
CA TYR A 85 -5.60 -0.60 1.20
C TYR A 85 -6.15 -0.98 -0.18
N TYR A 86 -7.31 -1.62 -0.24
CA TYR A 86 -7.96 -2.16 -1.44
C TYR A 86 -8.18 -1.14 -2.55
N ARG A 87 -8.15 0.16 -2.22
CA ARG A 87 -8.15 1.23 -3.23
C ARG A 87 -7.00 1.08 -4.24
N ARG A 88 -5.86 0.50 -3.84
CA ARG A 88 -4.73 0.22 -4.75
C ARG A 88 -5.10 -0.83 -5.81
N ALA A 89 -5.77 -1.91 -5.41
CA ALA A 89 -6.26 -2.93 -6.34
C ALA A 89 -7.27 -2.34 -7.33
N ARG A 90 -8.20 -1.52 -6.87
CA ARG A 90 -9.14 -0.79 -7.73
C ARG A 90 -8.43 0.12 -8.72
N TYR A 91 -7.39 0.81 -8.30
CA TYR A 91 -6.58 1.65 -9.18
C TYR A 91 -5.79 0.83 -10.19
N ILE A 92 -5.24 -0.32 -9.80
CA ILE A 92 -4.56 -1.23 -10.74
C ILE A 92 -5.54 -1.69 -11.82
N HIS A 93 -6.73 -2.15 -11.44
CA HIS A 93 -7.76 -2.57 -12.39
C HIS A 93 -8.19 -1.43 -13.32
N ALA A 94 -8.48 -0.24 -12.77
CA ALA A 94 -8.86 0.93 -13.57
C ALA A 94 -7.73 1.40 -14.51
N ALA A 95 -6.47 1.39 -14.06
CA ALA A 95 -5.33 1.74 -14.88
C ALA A 95 -5.10 0.70 -15.99
N ALA A 96 -5.26 -0.60 -15.69
CA ALA A 96 -5.14 -1.66 -16.68
C ALA A 96 -6.17 -1.51 -17.80
N ARG A 97 -7.43 -1.23 -17.48
CA ARG A 97 -8.50 -1.02 -18.47
C ARG A 97 -8.27 0.19 -19.39
N LEU A 98 -7.46 1.15 -18.96
CA LEU A 98 -7.13 2.33 -19.77
C LEU A 98 -5.85 2.16 -20.59
N ALA A 99 -4.91 1.33 -20.11
CA ALA A 99 -3.57 1.25 -20.68
C ALA A 99 -3.27 -0.08 -21.39
N ALA A 100 -4.09 -1.13 -21.19
CA ALA A 100 -3.84 -2.41 -21.83
C ALA A 100 -3.77 -2.28 -23.38
N PRO A 101 -2.95 -3.10 -24.04
CA PRO A 101 -2.23 -4.25 -23.49
C PRO A 101 -0.91 -3.94 -22.75
N GLU A 102 -0.37 -2.74 -22.87
CA GLU A 102 0.94 -2.37 -22.36
C GLU A 102 0.89 -1.11 -21.48
N LEU A 103 1.58 -1.16 -20.34
CA LEU A 103 1.72 0.01 -19.47
C LEU A 103 2.71 1.00 -20.11
N PRO A 104 2.38 2.29 -20.24
CA PRO A 104 3.34 3.29 -20.71
C PRO A 104 4.54 3.37 -19.76
N THR A 105 5.68 3.81 -20.28
CA THR A 105 6.91 4.02 -19.50
C THR A 105 7.29 5.49 -19.37
N ASP A 106 6.62 6.36 -20.10
CA ASP A 106 6.79 7.80 -19.97
C ASP A 106 6.11 8.30 -18.68
N PRO A 107 6.82 9.05 -17.80
CA PRO A 107 6.25 9.54 -16.54
C PRO A 107 5.01 10.40 -16.71
N ASP A 108 4.94 11.21 -17.76
CA ASP A 108 3.82 12.14 -17.99
C ASP A 108 2.58 11.39 -18.50
N GLU A 109 2.76 10.27 -19.19
CA GLU A 109 1.64 9.37 -19.55
C GLU A 109 1.19 8.54 -18.33
N LEU A 110 2.13 8.03 -17.54
CA LEU A 110 1.81 7.23 -16.35
C LEU A 110 0.98 8.00 -15.32
N VAL A 111 1.27 9.29 -15.09
CA VAL A 111 0.52 10.08 -14.08
C VAL A 111 -0.94 10.35 -14.48
N LYS A 112 -1.31 10.15 -15.75
CA LYS A 112 -2.69 10.25 -16.21
C LYS A 112 -3.54 9.05 -15.79
N LEU A 113 -2.89 7.93 -15.45
CA LEU A 113 -3.58 6.70 -15.08
C LEU A 113 -4.05 6.74 -13.61
N PRO A 114 -5.21 6.15 -13.31
CA PRO A 114 -5.78 6.13 -11.97
C PRO A 114 -4.81 5.58 -10.93
N GLY A 115 -4.63 6.32 -9.83
CA GLY A 115 -3.82 5.90 -8.69
C GLY A 115 -2.29 5.94 -8.89
N ILE A 116 -1.81 6.35 -10.06
CA ILE A 116 -0.39 6.53 -10.33
C ILE A 116 -0.01 7.99 -10.07
N GLY A 117 0.58 8.23 -8.90
CA GLY A 117 1.15 9.54 -8.58
C GLY A 117 2.57 9.69 -9.15
N LYS A 118 3.09 10.93 -9.15
CA LYS A 118 4.41 11.27 -9.68
C LYS A 118 5.53 10.32 -9.20
N SER A 119 5.55 9.94 -7.91
CA SER A 119 6.58 9.05 -7.37
C SER A 119 6.50 7.64 -7.97
N THR A 120 5.29 7.08 -8.13
CA THR A 120 5.10 5.76 -8.75
C THR A 120 5.42 5.80 -10.24
N ALA A 121 5.00 6.85 -10.95
CA ALA A 121 5.34 7.05 -12.35
C ALA A 121 6.86 7.10 -12.58
N HIS A 122 7.57 7.89 -11.76
CA HIS A 122 9.02 7.97 -11.81
C HIS A 122 9.70 6.63 -11.47
N ALA A 123 9.13 5.86 -10.52
CA ALA A 123 9.67 4.54 -10.17
C ALA A 123 9.55 3.57 -11.36
N VAL A 124 8.37 3.49 -11.99
CA VAL A 124 8.18 2.64 -13.18
C VAL A 124 9.14 3.06 -14.29
N ALA A 125 9.21 4.35 -14.62
CA ALA A 125 10.10 4.85 -15.68
C ALA A 125 11.58 4.60 -15.37
N ALA A 126 12.05 4.95 -14.15
CA ALA A 126 13.44 4.76 -13.77
C ALA A 126 13.85 3.29 -13.75
N PHE A 127 12.94 2.38 -13.33
CA PHE A 127 13.28 0.96 -13.22
C PHE A 127 13.05 0.17 -14.51
N ALA A 128 12.12 0.56 -15.36
CA ALA A 128 11.90 -0.09 -16.64
C ALA A 128 12.88 0.40 -17.73
N THR A 129 13.09 1.71 -17.83
CA THR A 129 13.79 2.33 -18.97
C THR A 129 15.06 3.11 -18.60
N HIS A 130 15.45 3.12 -17.32
CA HIS A 130 16.54 3.95 -16.80
C HIS A 130 16.30 5.47 -16.99
N ALA A 131 15.05 5.91 -17.01
CA ALA A 131 14.72 7.32 -17.09
C ALA A 131 15.43 8.11 -15.98
N PRO A 132 16.09 9.25 -16.28
CA PRO A 132 16.86 10.03 -15.32
C PRO A 132 15.94 10.92 -14.46
N VAL A 133 15.03 10.29 -13.73
CA VAL A 133 14.03 10.93 -12.86
C VAL A 133 14.18 10.46 -11.41
N PRO A 134 14.04 11.34 -10.40
CA PRO A 134 14.13 10.96 -9.01
C PRO A 134 12.84 10.34 -8.51
N ILE A 135 12.93 9.38 -7.59
CA ILE A 135 11.79 8.85 -6.85
C ILE A 135 11.68 9.59 -5.52
N LEU A 136 10.46 9.93 -5.11
CA LEU A 136 10.20 10.65 -3.87
C LEU A 136 9.15 9.89 -3.03
N ASP A 137 9.55 8.72 -2.51
CA ASP A 137 8.76 7.96 -1.55
C ASP A 137 8.94 8.46 -0.10
N ALA A 138 8.31 7.81 0.86
CA ALA A 138 8.43 8.17 2.27
C ALA A 138 9.86 8.02 2.83
N ASN A 139 10.65 7.09 2.30
CA ASN A 139 12.04 6.87 2.69
C ASN A 139 12.95 7.98 2.16
N VAL A 140 12.83 8.26 0.86
CA VAL A 140 13.61 9.32 0.20
C VAL A 140 13.27 10.70 0.80
N ARG A 141 11.99 11.00 1.06
CA ARG A 141 11.57 12.22 1.77
C ARG A 141 12.30 12.38 3.10
N ARG A 142 12.36 11.34 3.90
CA ARG A 142 13.07 11.36 5.19
C ARG A 142 14.57 11.59 5.01
N ILE A 143 15.19 10.95 4.01
CA ILE A 143 16.60 11.15 3.68
C ILE A 143 16.85 12.60 3.30
N LEU A 144 16.06 13.17 2.39
CA LEU A 144 16.22 14.57 1.95
C LEU A 144 16.07 15.55 3.11
N HIS A 145 15.07 15.37 3.97
CA HIS A 145 14.93 16.19 5.18
C HIS A 145 16.18 16.17 6.05
N ARG A 146 16.78 14.99 6.24
CA ARG A 146 17.99 14.82 7.05
C ARG A 146 19.23 15.30 6.33
N PHE A 147 19.41 14.92 5.09
CA PHE A 147 20.58 15.26 4.30
C PHE A 147 20.77 16.78 4.16
N PHE A 148 19.67 17.48 3.85
CA PHE A 148 19.67 18.93 3.72
C PHE A 148 19.33 19.68 5.02
N ALA A 149 19.16 18.99 6.15
CA ALA A 149 18.77 19.54 7.45
C ALA A 149 17.48 20.38 7.42
N GLN A 150 16.47 19.94 6.65
CA GLN A 150 15.19 20.63 6.50
C GLN A 150 14.18 20.15 7.56
N LYS A 151 13.88 20.98 8.57
CA LYS A 151 12.84 20.65 9.57
C LYS A 151 11.45 20.59 8.95
N LYS A 152 11.19 21.50 8.01
CA LYS A 152 9.94 21.57 7.22
C LYS A 152 10.33 21.84 5.77
N ALA A 153 9.66 21.16 4.85
CA ALA A 153 9.76 21.43 3.43
C ALA A 153 8.41 21.18 2.78
N THR A 154 8.08 21.98 1.80
CA THR A 154 6.91 21.77 0.93
C THR A 154 7.16 20.61 -0.04
N GLU A 155 6.10 20.08 -0.61
CA GLU A 155 6.20 19.06 -1.65
C GLU A 155 7.08 19.50 -2.82
N LYS A 156 6.90 20.74 -3.28
CA LYS A 156 7.69 21.33 -4.36
C LYS A 156 9.19 21.42 -4.02
N GLU A 157 9.52 21.80 -2.79
CA GLU A 157 10.92 21.87 -2.34
C GLU A 157 11.55 20.49 -2.27
N LEU A 158 10.83 19.47 -1.78
CA LEU A 158 11.35 18.10 -1.73
C LEU A 158 11.61 17.55 -3.13
N TRP A 159 10.73 17.79 -4.10
CA TRP A 159 10.98 17.42 -5.49
C TRP A 159 12.20 18.12 -6.07
N ARG A 160 12.36 19.43 -5.83
CA ARG A 160 13.56 20.17 -6.25
C ARG A 160 14.84 19.58 -5.65
N LEU A 161 14.83 19.25 -4.35
CA LEU A 161 15.96 18.62 -3.68
C LEU A 161 16.24 17.20 -4.20
N ALA A 162 15.21 16.45 -4.55
CA ALA A 162 15.36 15.14 -5.17
C ALA A 162 16.01 15.23 -6.55
N GLU A 163 15.59 16.21 -7.38
CA GLU A 163 16.19 16.51 -8.68
C GLU A 163 17.66 16.97 -8.56
N GLU A 164 17.97 17.78 -7.55
CA GLU A 164 19.31 18.30 -7.29
C GLU A 164 20.30 17.19 -6.90
N LEU A 165 19.81 16.18 -6.15
CA LEU A 165 20.64 15.09 -5.64
C LEU A 165 20.73 13.90 -6.63
N LEU A 166 19.90 13.85 -7.68
CA LEU A 166 19.82 12.73 -8.61
C LEU A 166 21.14 12.50 -9.36
N ASP A 167 21.61 11.26 -9.34
CA ASP A 167 22.63 10.79 -10.29
C ASP A 167 21.98 10.47 -11.64
N ARG A 168 22.10 11.40 -12.58
CA ARG A 168 21.51 11.26 -13.94
C ARG A 168 22.27 10.27 -14.82
N GLN A 169 23.48 9.89 -14.47
CA GLN A 169 24.26 8.91 -15.21
C GLN A 169 23.88 7.48 -14.80
N ASN A 170 23.50 7.26 -13.53
CA ASN A 170 23.15 5.96 -12.99
C ASN A 170 21.79 6.00 -12.28
N PRO A 171 20.70 6.44 -12.95
CA PRO A 171 19.42 6.74 -12.28
C PRO A 171 18.77 5.52 -11.65
N TYR A 172 18.93 4.35 -12.25
CA TYR A 172 18.41 3.08 -11.71
C TYR A 172 19.05 2.74 -10.36
N ASP A 173 20.39 2.58 -10.35
CA ASP A 173 21.13 2.18 -9.14
C ASP A 173 21.03 3.25 -8.05
N TYR A 174 21.04 4.54 -8.42
CA TYR A 174 20.83 5.65 -7.51
C TYR A 174 19.50 5.56 -6.78
N ASN A 175 18.39 5.44 -7.51
CA ASN A 175 17.06 5.37 -6.91
C ASN A 175 16.89 4.12 -6.02
N GLN A 176 17.39 2.97 -6.47
CA GLN A 176 17.38 1.75 -5.66
C GLN A 176 18.20 1.90 -4.39
N ALA A 177 19.39 2.51 -4.48
CA ALA A 177 20.26 2.78 -3.34
C ALA A 177 19.59 3.71 -2.32
N MET A 178 18.95 4.78 -2.77
CA MET A 178 18.23 5.73 -1.90
C MET A 178 17.07 5.05 -1.16
N MET A 179 16.31 4.19 -1.84
CA MET A 179 15.24 3.41 -1.21
C MET A 179 15.81 2.42 -0.18
N ASP A 180 16.93 1.75 -0.48
CA ASP A 180 17.58 0.79 0.42
C ASP A 180 18.17 1.47 1.65
N ILE A 181 18.86 2.58 1.51
CA ILE A 181 19.34 3.37 2.64
C ILE A 181 18.16 3.78 3.55
N GLY A 182 17.05 4.22 2.96
CA GLY A 182 15.87 4.56 3.72
C GLY A 182 15.28 3.37 4.50
N ALA A 183 15.30 2.19 3.90
CA ALA A 183 14.75 0.98 4.50
C ALA A 183 15.67 0.36 5.57
N THR A 184 17.01 0.51 5.45
CA THR A 184 17.97 -0.27 6.26
C THR A 184 18.93 0.57 7.11
N VAL A 185 19.23 1.80 6.70
CA VAL A 185 20.25 2.66 7.34
C VAL A 185 19.62 3.91 7.96
N CYS A 186 18.98 4.76 7.14
CA CYS A 186 18.38 6.00 7.57
C CYS A 186 16.99 5.78 8.20
N LEU A 187 16.91 4.93 9.22
CA LEU A 187 15.66 4.49 9.86
C LEU A 187 14.90 5.64 10.54
N PRO A 188 13.55 5.55 10.67
CA PRO A 188 12.74 6.60 11.27
C PRO A 188 13.08 6.91 12.74
N LYS A 189 13.34 5.88 13.56
CA LYS A 189 13.56 6.01 15.01
C LYS A 189 15.02 5.86 15.41
N ALA A 190 15.77 4.96 14.77
CA ALA A 190 17.15 4.61 15.11
C ALA A 190 18.03 4.61 13.84
N PRO A 191 18.34 5.79 13.26
CA PRO A 191 19.18 5.86 12.08
C PRO A 191 20.62 5.44 12.41
N ARG A 192 21.24 4.65 11.50
CA ARG A 192 22.59 4.14 11.60
C ARG A 192 23.54 5.05 10.83
N CYS A 193 23.75 6.26 11.32
CA CYS A 193 24.49 7.29 10.61
C CYS A 193 25.95 6.91 10.35
N ASP A 194 26.57 6.09 11.19
CA ASP A 194 27.95 5.62 11.02
C ASP A 194 28.14 4.66 9.83
N ALA A 195 27.08 3.94 9.47
CA ALA A 195 27.06 3.06 8.30
C ALA A 195 26.48 3.72 7.04
N CYS A 196 26.17 5.02 7.08
CA CYS A 196 25.49 5.71 5.99
C CYS A 196 26.48 6.24 4.95
N PRO A 197 26.37 5.86 3.67
CA PRO A 197 27.25 6.38 2.62
C PRO A 197 27.08 7.88 2.35
N LEU A 198 25.98 8.47 2.82
CA LEU A 198 25.72 9.90 2.68
C LEU A 198 26.27 10.72 3.86
N ARG A 199 26.94 10.08 4.85
CA ARG A 199 27.32 10.72 6.10
C ARG A 199 28.25 11.90 5.91
N SER A 200 29.23 11.81 5.02
CA SER A 200 30.23 12.86 4.78
C SER A 200 29.59 14.22 4.58
N GLU A 201 28.58 14.28 3.71
CA GLU A 201 27.88 15.51 3.30
C GLU A 201 26.53 15.74 4.00
N CYS A 202 26.06 14.80 4.83
CA CYS A 202 24.76 14.90 5.50
C CYS A 202 24.75 15.95 6.61
N ARG A 203 24.04 17.05 6.43
CA ARG A 203 23.94 18.15 7.40
C ARG A 203 23.17 17.79 8.67
N GLY A 204 22.26 16.81 8.60
CA GLY A 204 21.47 16.37 9.76
C GLY A 204 22.10 15.23 10.56
N LYS A 205 23.33 14.79 10.24
CA LYS A 205 23.96 13.60 10.83
C LYS A 205 24.11 13.62 12.34
N GLU A 206 24.36 14.80 12.94
CA GLU A 206 24.57 14.94 14.39
C GLU A 206 23.23 14.87 15.18
N ALA A 207 22.12 15.26 14.56
CA ALA A 207 20.82 15.26 15.19
C ALA A 207 19.69 14.80 14.23
N PRO A 208 19.77 13.58 13.66
CA PRO A 208 18.90 13.15 12.57
C PRO A 208 17.42 13.05 12.95
N LEU A 209 17.09 12.92 14.23
CA LEU A 209 15.71 12.84 14.71
C LEU A 209 14.99 14.19 14.75
N LEU A 210 15.71 15.31 14.58
CA LEU A 210 15.12 16.64 14.40
C LEU A 210 14.50 16.82 13.00
N TYR A 211 14.82 15.93 12.05
CA TYR A 211 14.42 16.03 10.63
C TYR A 211 13.68 14.79 10.13
N PRO A 212 12.47 14.97 9.55
CA PRO A 212 11.62 16.16 9.60
C PRO A 212 11.06 16.40 11.00
N GLN A 213 10.63 17.63 11.26
CA GLN A 213 9.87 17.93 12.46
C GLN A 213 8.59 17.11 12.50
N LYS A 214 8.41 16.34 13.57
CA LYS A 214 7.20 15.53 13.74
C LYS A 214 5.97 16.42 13.86
N ARG A 215 4.93 16.10 13.09
CA ARG A 215 3.60 16.68 13.32
C ARG A 215 2.98 16.05 14.56
N ALA A 216 2.24 16.83 15.34
CA ALA A 216 1.44 16.29 16.43
C ALA A 216 0.49 15.23 15.89
N LYS A 217 0.44 14.06 16.55
CA LYS A 217 -0.52 13.02 16.19
C LYS A 217 -1.92 13.52 16.55
N LYS A 218 -2.80 13.60 15.55
CA LYS A 218 -4.23 13.79 15.81
C LYS A 218 -4.77 12.53 16.48
N SER A 219 -5.66 12.69 17.46
CA SER A 219 -6.42 11.58 18.04
C SER A 219 -7.22 10.89 16.93
N ARG A 220 -7.26 9.57 16.95
CA ARG A 220 -8.11 8.82 16.01
C ARG A 220 -9.55 8.84 16.52
N PRO A 221 -10.53 9.31 15.74
CA PRO A 221 -11.91 9.22 16.14
C PRO A 221 -12.34 7.75 16.26
N VAL A 222 -13.21 7.48 17.22
CA VAL A 222 -13.84 6.16 17.38
C VAL A 222 -15.19 6.20 16.66
N ARG A 223 -15.43 5.19 15.80
CA ARG A 223 -16.69 5.01 15.08
C ARG A 223 -17.29 3.67 15.47
N ARG A 224 -18.52 3.68 15.95
CA ARG A 224 -19.29 2.47 16.20
C ARG A 224 -20.08 2.10 14.95
N THR A 225 -20.16 0.83 14.63
CA THR A 225 -20.90 0.29 13.48
C THR A 225 -21.59 -0.99 13.92
N ARG A 226 -22.84 -1.13 13.59
CA ARG A 226 -23.69 -2.26 13.94
C ARG A 226 -23.89 -3.13 12.71
N TYR A 227 -23.47 -4.37 12.81
CA TYR A 227 -23.54 -5.39 11.77
C TYR A 227 -24.62 -6.40 12.15
N LEU A 228 -25.45 -6.77 11.17
CA LEU A 228 -26.45 -7.83 11.37
C LEU A 228 -25.96 -9.12 10.73
N LEU A 229 -25.91 -10.18 11.53
CA LEU A 229 -25.83 -11.56 11.06
C LEU A 229 -27.27 -12.05 10.86
N ILE A 230 -27.64 -12.32 9.62
CA ILE A 230 -28.93 -12.88 9.24
C ILE A 230 -28.66 -14.17 8.47
N GLU A 231 -29.20 -15.29 8.96
CA GLU A 231 -28.94 -16.64 8.46
C GLU A 231 -30.23 -17.27 7.95
N GLN A 232 -30.15 -18.01 6.83
CA GLN A 232 -31.23 -18.80 6.28
C GLN A 232 -30.68 -20.13 5.78
N GLY A 233 -30.79 -21.18 6.56
CA GLY A 233 -30.14 -22.47 6.29
C GLY A 233 -28.62 -22.31 6.27
N SER A 234 -27.97 -22.72 5.19
CA SER A 234 -26.53 -22.55 4.99
C SER A 234 -26.12 -21.15 4.48
N LYS A 235 -27.07 -20.24 4.29
CA LYS A 235 -26.81 -18.95 3.66
C LYS A 235 -26.80 -17.80 4.66
N ILE A 236 -25.93 -16.84 4.39
CA ILE A 236 -25.79 -15.59 5.16
C ILE A 236 -26.11 -14.43 4.23
N LEU A 237 -26.91 -13.46 4.75
CA LEU A 237 -27.19 -12.24 4.04
C LEU A 237 -25.95 -11.33 4.07
N MET A 238 -25.44 -11.02 2.88
CA MET A 238 -24.26 -10.18 2.70
C MET A 238 -24.59 -8.98 1.83
N LYS A 239 -23.87 -7.90 2.00
CA LYS A 239 -24.02 -6.68 1.19
C LYS A 239 -22.70 -6.29 0.56
N LYS A 240 -22.73 -6.00 -0.74
CA LYS A 240 -21.58 -5.41 -1.44
C LYS A 240 -21.47 -3.94 -1.10
N ARG A 241 -20.31 -3.51 -0.62
CA ARG A 241 -20.09 -2.14 -0.18
C ARG A 241 -19.96 -1.19 -1.38
N GLU A 242 -20.80 -0.17 -1.43
CA GLU A 242 -20.79 0.86 -2.47
C GLU A 242 -19.86 2.05 -2.15
N ALA A 243 -19.54 2.24 -0.85
CA ALA A 243 -18.73 3.37 -0.37
C ALA A 243 -17.32 3.38 -0.96
N GLU A 244 -16.71 4.57 -1.12
CA GLU A 244 -15.34 4.73 -1.62
C GLU A 244 -14.31 3.92 -0.81
N MET A 245 -14.46 3.93 0.53
CA MET A 245 -13.61 3.15 1.42
C MET A 245 -14.07 1.69 1.45
N LEU A 246 -13.22 0.77 1.02
CA LEU A 246 -13.48 -0.68 0.92
C LEU A 246 -14.59 -1.03 -0.07
N GLY A 247 -14.91 -0.16 -1.02
CA GLY A 247 -15.94 -0.41 -2.04
C GLY A 247 -15.63 -1.66 -2.88
N GLY A 248 -16.69 -2.40 -3.22
CA GLY A 248 -16.59 -3.68 -3.92
C GLY A 248 -16.31 -4.89 -3.04
N LEU A 249 -16.02 -4.68 -1.73
CA LEU A 249 -15.91 -5.77 -0.77
C LEU A 249 -17.27 -6.14 -0.18
N TRP A 250 -17.42 -7.41 0.14
CA TRP A 250 -18.59 -7.90 0.86
C TRP A 250 -18.47 -7.68 2.36
N GLU A 251 -19.57 -7.33 2.99
CA GLU A 251 -19.71 -7.14 4.45
C GLU A 251 -21.07 -7.63 4.92
N LEU A 252 -21.20 -7.93 6.22
CA LEU A 252 -22.51 -8.09 6.83
C LEU A 252 -23.32 -6.78 6.68
N PRO A 253 -24.66 -6.84 6.55
CA PRO A 253 -25.49 -5.63 6.50
C PRO A 253 -25.20 -4.71 7.68
N VAL A 254 -25.03 -3.42 7.39
CA VAL A 254 -24.83 -2.38 8.39
C VAL A 254 -26.14 -1.63 8.60
N VAL A 255 -26.52 -1.42 9.86
CA VAL A 255 -27.75 -0.72 10.23
C VAL A 255 -27.49 0.41 11.21
N ASP A 256 -28.32 1.44 11.14
CA ASP A 256 -28.28 2.55 12.10
C ASP A 256 -29.04 2.22 13.38
N GLU A 257 -30.14 1.48 13.27
CA GLU A 257 -30.97 1.03 14.38
C GLU A 257 -30.97 -0.49 14.46
N ILE A 258 -30.90 -1.02 15.68
CA ILE A 258 -30.94 -2.46 15.94
C ILE A 258 -32.42 -2.89 16.04
N PRO A 259 -32.85 -3.93 15.27
CA PRO A 259 -34.17 -4.52 15.46
C PRO A 259 -34.40 -5.01 16.91
N GLU A 260 -35.60 -4.84 17.43
CA GLU A 260 -35.92 -5.26 18.81
C GLU A 260 -35.70 -6.76 19.06
N THR A 261 -35.80 -7.57 18.01
CA THR A 261 -35.60 -9.03 18.06
C THR A 261 -34.14 -9.45 17.93
N ALA A 262 -33.22 -8.51 17.70
CA ALA A 262 -31.83 -8.86 17.48
C ALA A 262 -31.08 -9.05 18.81
N GLU A 263 -30.26 -10.09 18.86
CA GLU A 263 -29.41 -10.44 20.00
C GLU A 263 -27.94 -10.02 19.70
N LYS A 264 -27.30 -9.35 20.67
CA LYS A 264 -25.91 -8.98 20.57
C LYS A 264 -25.01 -10.20 20.77
N LEU A 265 -24.22 -10.56 19.77
CA LEU A 265 -23.27 -11.66 19.86
C LEU A 265 -21.94 -11.22 20.49
N PHE A 266 -21.31 -10.19 19.92
CA PHE A 266 -20.00 -9.68 20.40
C PHE A 266 -19.65 -8.31 19.82
N GLU A 267 -18.53 -7.78 20.32
CA GLU A 267 -17.84 -6.60 19.79
C GLU A 267 -16.43 -6.93 19.33
N ILE A 268 -15.99 -6.30 18.22
CA ILE A 268 -14.61 -6.35 17.74
C ILE A 268 -14.09 -4.93 17.53
N VAL A 269 -12.89 -4.66 18.07
CA VAL A 269 -12.18 -3.41 17.81
C VAL A 269 -11.20 -3.60 16.66
N HIS A 270 -11.31 -2.72 15.66
CA HIS A 270 -10.41 -2.72 14.50
C HIS A 270 -9.86 -1.32 14.25
N ASP A 271 -8.52 -1.21 14.20
CA ASP A 271 -7.81 0.04 13.94
C ASP A 271 -7.55 0.22 12.45
N TYR A 272 -8.21 1.21 11.84
CA TYR A 272 -7.84 1.75 10.53
C TYR A 272 -6.80 2.87 10.69
N SER A 273 -6.17 3.29 9.59
CA SER A 273 -5.15 4.36 9.62
C SER A 273 -5.68 5.70 10.17
N HIS A 274 -6.97 6.01 9.96
CA HIS A 274 -7.55 7.34 10.27
C HIS A 274 -8.57 7.32 11.40
N PHE A 275 -9.11 6.15 11.78
CA PHE A 275 -10.08 5.99 12.86
C PHE A 275 -10.02 4.58 13.45
N ARG A 276 -10.61 4.43 14.63
CA ARG A 276 -10.86 3.15 15.27
C ARG A 276 -12.32 2.78 15.05
N ARG A 277 -12.59 1.56 14.59
CA ARG A 277 -13.96 1.03 14.50
C ARG A 277 -14.23 0.06 15.65
N VAL A 278 -15.36 0.26 16.30
CA VAL A 278 -15.96 -0.71 17.20
C VAL A 278 -17.11 -1.33 16.41
N ALA A 279 -16.95 -2.57 15.99
CA ALA A 279 -17.94 -3.35 15.27
C ALA A 279 -18.76 -4.16 16.27
N GLU A 280 -20.03 -3.85 16.40
CA GLU A 280 -21.00 -4.62 17.19
C GLU A 280 -21.69 -5.60 16.24
N VAL A 281 -21.63 -6.89 16.52
CA VAL A 281 -22.27 -7.93 15.71
C VAL A 281 -23.51 -8.42 16.44
N TRP A 282 -24.65 -8.39 15.74
CA TRP A 282 -25.95 -8.75 16.24
C TRP A 282 -26.55 -9.84 15.36
N ARG A 283 -27.14 -10.88 15.94
CA ARG A 283 -27.93 -11.88 15.23
C ARG A 283 -29.36 -11.43 15.12
N CYS A 284 -29.97 -11.58 13.94
CA CYS A 284 -31.39 -11.27 13.71
C CYS A 284 -32.01 -12.40 12.87
N GLU A 285 -33.22 -12.82 13.25
CA GLU A 285 -33.94 -13.91 12.58
C GLU A 285 -34.65 -13.44 11.31
N THR A 286 -34.91 -12.13 11.16
CA THR A 286 -35.62 -11.58 10.02
C THR A 286 -34.72 -10.75 9.13
N SER A 287 -34.90 -10.87 7.81
CA SER A 287 -34.28 -10.02 6.80
C SER A 287 -35.21 -8.89 6.33
N GLU A 288 -36.38 -8.70 6.95
CA GLU A 288 -37.36 -7.71 6.51
C GLU A 288 -36.75 -6.30 6.55
N GLY A 289 -36.80 -5.58 5.43
CA GLY A 289 -36.21 -4.25 5.28
C GLY A 289 -34.69 -4.19 5.18
N VAL A 290 -33.98 -5.32 5.17
CA VAL A 290 -32.52 -5.38 5.06
C VAL A 290 -32.13 -5.80 3.65
N ALA A 291 -31.48 -4.89 2.89
CA ALA A 291 -30.99 -5.18 1.55
C ALA A 291 -29.68 -5.97 1.57
N GLY A 292 -29.58 -6.98 0.71
CA GLY A 292 -28.39 -7.80 0.54
C GLY A 292 -28.62 -8.95 -0.42
N GLU A 293 -27.59 -9.78 -0.57
CA GLU A 293 -27.61 -11.01 -1.37
C GLU A 293 -27.30 -12.20 -0.46
N TRP A 294 -27.98 -13.31 -0.67
CA TRP A 294 -27.78 -14.53 0.08
C TRP A 294 -26.59 -15.32 -0.49
N LEU A 295 -25.50 -15.34 0.26
CA LEU A 295 -24.30 -16.12 -0.07
C LEU A 295 -24.24 -17.37 0.80
N ASP A 296 -23.71 -18.45 0.22
CA ASP A 296 -23.50 -19.69 0.96
C ASP A 296 -22.34 -19.50 1.97
N ALA A 297 -22.52 -19.93 3.21
CA ALA A 297 -21.52 -19.77 4.26
C ALA A 297 -20.20 -20.48 3.89
N ASP A 298 -20.27 -21.63 3.22
CA ASP A 298 -19.11 -22.41 2.80
C ASP A 298 -18.29 -21.71 1.71
N THR A 299 -18.92 -20.82 0.92
CA THR A 299 -18.26 -20.08 -0.18
C THR A 299 -17.85 -18.64 0.20
N LEU A 300 -18.09 -18.21 1.43
CA LEU A 300 -17.67 -16.86 1.88
C LEU A 300 -16.17 -16.61 1.78
N HIS A 301 -15.34 -17.65 1.77
CA HIS A 301 -13.90 -17.54 1.55
C HIS A 301 -13.52 -17.17 0.12
N GLU A 302 -14.42 -17.36 -0.85
CA GLU A 302 -14.22 -17.06 -2.27
C GLU A 302 -14.53 -15.60 -2.62
N VAL A 303 -15.27 -14.88 -1.77
CA VAL A 303 -15.61 -13.49 -2.01
C VAL A 303 -14.64 -12.52 -1.29
N PRO A 304 -14.33 -11.36 -1.88
CA PRO A 304 -13.42 -10.41 -1.27
C PRO A 304 -14.07 -9.72 -0.08
N VAL A 305 -13.50 -9.90 1.10
CA VAL A 305 -13.93 -9.26 2.36
C VAL A 305 -12.81 -8.48 3.02
N SER A 306 -13.16 -7.53 3.88
CA SER A 306 -12.16 -6.75 4.61
C SER A 306 -11.50 -7.56 5.73
N SER A 307 -10.38 -7.04 6.27
CA SER A 307 -9.73 -7.64 7.44
C SER A 307 -10.61 -7.62 8.69
N LEU A 308 -11.59 -6.72 8.75
CA LEU A 308 -12.57 -6.68 9.85
C LEU A 308 -13.57 -7.83 9.70
N GLU A 309 -14.16 -7.99 8.51
CA GLU A 309 -15.12 -9.07 8.24
C GLU A 309 -14.47 -10.44 8.45
N ARG A 310 -13.21 -10.63 8.03
CA ARG A 310 -12.49 -11.89 8.31
C ARG A 310 -12.39 -12.19 9.82
N LYS A 311 -12.17 -11.16 10.65
CA LYS A 311 -12.17 -11.32 12.11
C LYS A 311 -13.55 -11.63 12.67
N ILE A 312 -14.60 -11.03 12.07
CA ILE A 312 -15.99 -11.32 12.44
C ILE A 312 -16.30 -12.77 12.11
N PHE A 313 -16.02 -13.22 10.89
CA PHE A 313 -16.28 -14.60 10.46
C PHE A 313 -15.45 -15.62 11.23
N ALA A 314 -14.17 -15.36 11.46
CA ALA A 314 -13.36 -16.24 12.31
C ALA A 314 -14.02 -16.45 13.68
N ARG A 315 -14.54 -15.37 14.29
CA ARG A 315 -15.18 -15.47 15.60
C ARG A 315 -16.60 -16.10 15.56
N LEU A 316 -17.32 -15.97 14.44
CA LEU A 316 -18.62 -16.62 14.26
C LEU A 316 -18.47 -18.13 14.08
N PHE A 317 -17.55 -18.57 13.21
CA PHE A 317 -17.41 -19.97 12.81
C PHE A 317 -16.43 -20.77 13.70
N GLU A 318 -15.53 -20.11 14.47
CA GLU A 318 -14.71 -20.78 15.50
C GLU A 318 -15.51 -21.09 16.77
N ALA A 319 -16.61 -20.35 17.01
CA ALA A 319 -17.50 -20.57 18.16
C ALA A 319 -18.47 -21.73 17.97
N ASP A 320 -18.70 -22.18 16.73
CA ASP A 320 -19.59 -23.31 16.41
C ASP A 320 -18.83 -24.65 16.32
N ALA A 321 -17.52 -24.68 16.62
CA ALA A 321 -16.66 -25.87 16.58
C ALA A 321 -16.41 -26.51 17.97
N ASP A 322 -16.97 -25.97 19.06
CA ASP A 322 -17.00 -26.48 20.41
C ASP A 322 -18.45 -26.94 20.77
#